data_50db204d64c1a64ad5fd976181dbfda0
#
_entry.id   50db204d64c1a64ad5fd976181dbfda0
#
_cell.length_a   1.000
_cell.length_b   1.000
_cell.length_c   1.000
_cell.angle_alpha   90.00
_cell.angle_beta   90.00
_cell.angle_gamma   90.00
#
_symmetry.space_group_name_H-M   'P 1'
#
loop_
_entity.id
_entity.type
_entity.pdbx_description
1 polymer ?
#
loop_
_entity_poly.entity_id
_entity_poly.type
_entity_poly.pdbx_seq_one_letter_code
_entity_poly.pdbx_strand_id
1 'polypeptide(L)'
;DGFFFKEKEVAVVGGGNAAVEEAMFLTKFASKVYLIHRRNELRAEKMLQAKLKSNEKIEIIWDTVVEDVIGTKDPKTVNALKIKNVKDNKVKDLKVDGLFIAIGHDPATSLFKDQLKMDKEGYLITKPDSTETNIPGVFAAGDVKDKIFRQAVTAAGMGCMSALEAEKYLSESNYCLLYTSPSPRDDAT
;
A
#
# COMPACT_ATOMS: atom_id res chain seq x y z
N ASP A 1 1.49 -13.54 2.31
CA ASP A 1 1.73 -13.99 3.71
C ASP A 1 0.69 -14.97 4.24
N GLY A 2 -0.46 -15.16 3.58
CA GLY A 2 -1.53 -16.07 4.03
C GLY A 2 -1.10 -17.51 4.28
N PHE A 3 -0.08 -17.99 3.57
CA PHE A 3 0.45 -19.34 3.74
C PHE A 3 0.97 -19.63 5.17
N PHE A 4 1.50 -18.63 5.86
CA PHE A 4 1.98 -18.76 7.25
C PHE A 4 0.87 -18.96 8.29
N PHE A 5 -0.39 -18.77 7.86
CA PHE A 5 -1.59 -18.89 8.71
C PHE A 5 -2.43 -20.12 8.37
N LYS A 6 -1.79 -21.19 7.86
CA LYS A 6 -2.48 -22.46 7.59
C LYS A 6 -3.09 -23.01 8.87
N GLU A 7 -4.40 -23.38 8.79
CA GLU A 7 -5.19 -23.92 9.89
C GLU A 7 -5.34 -22.97 11.12
N LYS A 8 -5.04 -21.68 10.94
CA LYS A 8 -5.14 -20.64 11.99
C LYS A 8 -6.36 -19.78 11.80
N GLU A 9 -6.73 -19.04 12.84
CA GLU A 9 -7.76 -18.02 12.78
C GLU A 9 -7.13 -16.63 12.55
N VAL A 10 -7.63 -15.88 11.58
CA VAL A 10 -7.09 -14.57 11.24
C VAL A 10 -8.17 -13.51 11.14
N ALA A 11 -7.78 -12.25 11.33
CA ALA A 11 -8.66 -11.11 11.13
C ALA A 11 -8.20 -10.25 9.95
N VAL A 12 -9.16 -9.70 9.21
CA VAL A 12 -8.96 -8.70 8.16
C VAL A 12 -9.72 -7.44 8.56
N VAL A 13 -9.08 -6.30 8.55
CA VAL A 13 -9.73 -5.00 8.80
C VAL A 13 -9.94 -4.26 7.50
N GLY A 14 -11.19 -3.93 7.20
CA GLY A 14 -11.54 -3.18 6.01
C GLY A 14 -12.99 -3.33 5.61
N GLY A 15 -13.35 -2.86 4.41
CA GLY A 15 -14.74 -2.95 3.92
C GLY A 15 -14.90 -2.57 2.44
N GLY A 16 -13.80 -2.35 1.73
CA GLY A 16 -13.75 -2.20 0.27
C GLY A 16 -13.46 -3.51 -0.44
N ASN A 17 -13.33 -3.47 -1.78
CA ASN A 17 -13.03 -4.64 -2.60
C ASN A 17 -11.78 -5.38 -2.11
N ALA A 18 -10.68 -4.66 -1.86
CA ALA A 18 -9.43 -5.25 -1.38
C ALA A 18 -9.60 -6.07 -0.10
N ALA A 19 -10.36 -5.55 0.88
CA ALA A 19 -10.59 -6.27 2.13
C ALA A 19 -11.42 -7.55 1.94
N VAL A 20 -12.43 -7.49 1.07
CA VAL A 20 -13.28 -8.64 0.74
C VAL A 20 -12.49 -9.70 -0.03
N GLU A 21 -11.70 -9.29 -1.01
CA GLU A 21 -10.84 -10.19 -1.79
C GLU A 21 -9.77 -10.85 -0.93
N GLU A 22 -9.13 -10.08 -0.03
CA GLU A 22 -8.14 -10.61 0.90
C GLU A 22 -8.75 -11.58 1.90
N ALA A 23 -9.91 -11.26 2.47
CA ALA A 23 -10.63 -12.17 3.35
C ALA A 23 -10.96 -13.49 2.63
N MET A 24 -11.48 -13.43 1.40
CA MET A 24 -11.75 -14.63 0.60
C MET A 24 -10.48 -15.41 0.26
N PHE A 25 -9.39 -14.71 -0.08
CA PHE A 25 -8.11 -15.36 -0.38
C PHE A 25 -7.57 -16.12 0.83
N LEU A 26 -7.63 -15.53 2.01
CA LEU A 26 -7.14 -16.14 3.25
C LEU A 26 -7.89 -17.43 3.63
N THR A 27 -9.15 -17.60 3.22
CA THR A 27 -9.90 -18.86 3.47
C THR A 27 -9.29 -20.09 2.79
N LYS A 28 -8.39 -19.90 1.82
CA LYS A 28 -7.62 -21.01 1.21
C LYS A 28 -6.63 -21.64 2.19
N PHE A 29 -6.23 -20.92 3.21
CA PHE A 29 -5.21 -21.34 4.17
C PHE A 29 -5.78 -21.40 5.59
N ALA A 30 -6.41 -20.32 6.04
CA ALA A 30 -6.94 -20.19 7.39
C ALA A 30 -8.14 -21.12 7.63
N SER A 31 -8.30 -21.53 8.88
CA SER A 31 -9.49 -22.25 9.35
C SER A 31 -10.69 -21.32 9.48
N LYS A 32 -10.46 -20.08 9.89
CA LYS A 32 -11.49 -19.04 10.02
C LYS A 32 -10.92 -17.65 9.74
N VAL A 33 -11.73 -16.78 9.13
CA VAL A 33 -11.40 -15.39 8.83
C VAL A 33 -12.46 -14.48 9.40
N TYR A 34 -12.06 -13.52 10.24
CA TYR A 34 -12.93 -12.47 10.76
C TYR A 34 -12.74 -11.20 9.94
N LEU A 35 -13.78 -10.74 9.24
CA LEU A 35 -13.76 -9.43 8.57
C LEU A 35 -14.31 -8.37 9.51
N ILE A 36 -13.44 -7.54 10.05
CA ILE A 36 -13.78 -6.47 11.00
C ILE A 36 -14.06 -5.19 10.22
N HIS A 37 -15.28 -4.66 10.35
CA HIS A 37 -15.67 -3.44 9.66
C HIS A 37 -16.33 -2.43 10.61
N ARG A 38 -15.90 -1.16 10.52
CA ARG A 38 -16.36 -0.07 11.40
C ARG A 38 -17.79 0.43 11.14
N ARG A 39 -18.45 -0.08 10.11
CA ARG A 39 -19.83 0.26 9.73
C ARG A 39 -20.65 -1.02 9.65
N ASN A 40 -21.96 -0.86 9.45
CA ASN A 40 -22.89 -1.97 9.25
C ASN A 40 -23.08 -2.36 7.77
N GLU A 41 -22.30 -1.77 6.86
CA GLU A 41 -22.41 -1.98 5.42
C GLU A 41 -21.03 -1.90 4.77
N LEU A 42 -20.72 -2.87 3.88
CA LEU A 42 -19.49 -2.88 3.09
C LEU A 42 -19.59 -1.94 1.88
N ARG A 43 -18.48 -1.34 1.50
CA ARG A 43 -18.35 -0.54 0.28
C ARG A 43 -17.94 -1.36 -0.95
N ALA A 44 -17.61 -2.63 -0.76
CA ALA A 44 -17.25 -3.55 -1.83
C ALA A 44 -18.42 -3.76 -2.79
N GLU A 45 -18.12 -4.18 -4.01
CA GLU A 45 -19.10 -4.51 -5.04
C GLU A 45 -20.08 -5.60 -4.58
N LYS A 46 -21.34 -5.49 -4.97
CA LYS A 46 -22.41 -6.42 -4.53
C LYS A 46 -22.08 -7.88 -4.85
N MET A 47 -21.44 -8.14 -6.00
CA MET A 47 -21.03 -9.51 -6.40
C MET A 47 -19.98 -10.09 -5.45
N LEU A 48 -19.00 -9.28 -5.05
CA LEU A 48 -17.98 -9.69 -4.08
C LEU A 48 -18.60 -9.93 -2.69
N GLN A 49 -19.53 -9.06 -2.28
CA GLN A 49 -20.24 -9.24 -1.02
C GLN A 49 -21.08 -10.53 -0.99
N ALA A 50 -21.73 -10.89 -2.11
CA ALA A 50 -22.50 -12.13 -2.20
C ALA A 50 -21.58 -13.38 -2.02
N LYS A 51 -20.42 -13.39 -2.71
CA LYS A 51 -19.43 -14.46 -2.56
C LYS A 51 -18.85 -14.53 -1.14
N LEU A 52 -18.57 -13.39 -0.54
CA LEU A 52 -18.08 -13.33 0.85
C LEU A 52 -19.10 -13.95 1.82
N LYS A 53 -20.38 -13.56 1.71
CA LYS A 53 -21.45 -14.01 2.60
C LYS A 53 -21.78 -15.50 2.44
N SER A 54 -21.50 -16.10 1.29
CA SER A 54 -21.68 -17.55 1.06
C SER A 54 -20.50 -18.39 1.56
N ASN A 55 -19.42 -17.77 2.04
CA ASN A 55 -18.25 -18.51 2.52
C ASN A 55 -18.38 -18.78 4.03
N GLU A 56 -18.56 -20.05 4.40
CA GLU A 56 -18.75 -20.49 5.79
C GLU A 56 -17.56 -20.22 6.71
N LYS A 57 -16.36 -20.03 6.14
CA LYS A 57 -15.16 -19.69 6.91
C LYS A 57 -15.07 -18.21 7.28
N ILE A 58 -15.93 -17.35 6.72
CA ILE A 58 -15.86 -15.91 6.97
C ILE A 58 -16.96 -15.46 7.93
N GLU A 59 -16.55 -14.78 8.98
CA GLU A 59 -17.46 -14.11 9.90
C GLU A 59 -17.24 -12.60 9.83
N ILE A 60 -18.31 -11.83 9.58
CA ILE A 60 -18.23 -10.38 9.52
C ILE A 60 -18.57 -9.79 10.89
N ILE A 61 -17.67 -9.02 11.45
CA ILE A 61 -17.86 -8.30 12.70
C ILE A 61 -18.13 -6.82 12.36
N TRP A 62 -19.39 -6.46 12.43
CA TRP A 62 -19.89 -5.13 12.10
C TRP A 62 -19.68 -4.10 13.20
N ASP A 63 -19.73 -2.83 12.81
CA ASP A 63 -19.69 -1.67 13.71
C ASP A 63 -18.53 -1.75 14.70
N THR A 64 -17.38 -2.29 14.27
CA THR A 64 -16.27 -2.64 15.16
C THR A 64 -14.95 -2.14 14.61
N VAL A 65 -14.10 -1.65 15.50
CA VAL A 65 -12.72 -1.24 15.23
C VAL A 65 -11.75 -2.05 16.07
N VAL A 66 -10.51 -2.17 15.62
CA VAL A 66 -9.41 -2.72 16.40
C VAL A 66 -8.78 -1.57 17.20
N GLU A 67 -8.71 -1.69 18.51
CA GLU A 67 -8.05 -0.71 19.38
C GLU A 67 -6.59 -1.09 19.66
N ASP A 68 -6.32 -2.41 19.81
CA ASP A 68 -4.99 -2.87 20.17
C ASP A 68 -4.74 -4.30 19.65
N VAL A 69 -3.47 -4.67 19.52
CA VAL A 69 -3.01 -6.00 19.13
C VAL A 69 -2.27 -6.63 20.28
N ILE A 70 -2.82 -7.72 20.80
CA ILE A 70 -2.28 -8.45 21.94
C ILE A 70 -1.42 -9.60 21.43
N GLY A 71 -0.20 -9.70 21.95
CA GLY A 71 0.72 -10.77 21.54
C GLY A 71 1.84 -11.01 22.54
N THR A 72 2.70 -11.97 22.21
CA THR A 72 3.91 -12.29 22.97
C THR A 72 5.12 -11.54 22.42
N LYS A 73 6.14 -11.31 23.28
CA LYS A 73 7.38 -10.65 22.89
C LYS A 73 8.42 -11.64 22.35
N ASP A 74 8.42 -12.86 22.86
CA ASP A 74 9.37 -13.92 22.48
C ASP A 74 8.69 -15.29 22.57
N PRO A 75 8.46 -15.97 21.43
CA PRO A 75 8.51 -15.41 20.07
C PRO A 75 7.48 -14.30 19.86
N LYS A 76 7.74 -13.39 18.92
CA LYS A 76 6.76 -12.34 18.56
C LYS A 76 5.59 -12.97 17.80
N THR A 77 4.46 -13.13 18.46
CA THR A 77 3.23 -13.67 17.87
C THR A 77 2.02 -12.85 18.27
N VAL A 78 1.03 -12.78 17.39
CA VAL A 78 -0.29 -12.22 17.69
C VAL A 78 -1.12 -13.32 18.35
N ASN A 79 -1.83 -13.03 19.43
CA ASN A 79 -2.67 -13.96 20.17
C ASN A 79 -4.13 -13.50 20.24
N ALA A 80 -4.36 -12.21 20.21
CA ALA A 80 -5.70 -11.64 20.21
C ALA A 80 -5.69 -10.19 19.70
N LEU A 81 -6.87 -9.69 19.39
CA LEU A 81 -7.14 -8.29 19.12
C LEU A 81 -8.09 -7.76 20.17
N LYS A 82 -7.78 -6.59 20.71
CA LYS A 82 -8.76 -5.82 21.48
C LYS A 82 -9.65 -5.07 20.49
N ILE A 83 -10.91 -5.48 20.41
CA ILE A 83 -11.88 -4.89 19.47
C ILE A 83 -12.96 -4.14 20.24
N LYS A 84 -13.41 -3.03 19.66
CA LYS A 84 -14.43 -2.17 20.25
C LYS A 84 -15.58 -1.95 19.27
N ASN A 85 -16.78 -2.18 19.75
CA ASN A 85 -17.99 -1.81 18.98
C ASN A 85 -18.18 -0.28 19.05
N VAL A 86 -18.35 0.36 17.89
CA VAL A 86 -18.44 1.82 17.81
C VAL A 86 -19.82 2.38 18.22
N LYS A 87 -20.86 1.53 18.35
CA LYS A 87 -22.20 1.95 18.73
C LYS A 87 -22.42 1.96 20.24
N ASP A 88 -22.01 0.88 20.90
CA ASP A 88 -22.24 0.72 22.35
C ASP A 88 -20.96 0.82 23.19
N ASN A 89 -19.82 1.09 22.52
CA ASN A 89 -18.49 1.20 23.13
C ASN A 89 -18.01 -0.05 23.90
N LYS A 90 -18.67 -1.19 23.71
CA LYS A 90 -18.22 -2.44 24.35
C LYS A 90 -16.90 -2.90 23.75
N VAL A 91 -15.99 -3.23 24.64
CA VAL A 91 -14.67 -3.77 24.32
C VAL A 91 -14.65 -5.25 24.63
N LYS A 92 -14.05 -6.05 23.76
CA LYS A 92 -13.81 -7.48 23.96
C LYS A 92 -12.52 -7.92 23.28
N ASP A 93 -11.97 -9.03 23.74
CA ASP A 93 -10.84 -9.66 23.09
C ASP A 93 -11.35 -10.69 22.06
N LEU A 94 -10.78 -10.63 20.86
CA LEU A 94 -10.98 -11.59 19.78
C LEU A 94 -9.69 -12.40 19.61
N LYS A 95 -9.72 -13.68 19.90
CA LYS A 95 -8.56 -14.57 19.69
C LYS A 95 -8.32 -14.76 18.20
N VAL A 96 -7.12 -14.43 17.75
CA VAL A 96 -6.64 -14.64 16.37
C VAL A 96 -5.13 -14.78 16.37
N ASP A 97 -4.60 -15.48 15.39
CA ASP A 97 -3.17 -15.68 15.18
C ASP A 97 -2.54 -14.62 14.27
N GLY A 98 -3.34 -13.82 13.61
CA GLY A 98 -2.85 -12.79 12.68
C GLY A 98 -3.88 -11.72 12.35
N LEU A 99 -3.36 -10.55 11.98
CA LEU A 99 -4.14 -9.39 11.58
C LEU A 99 -3.65 -8.88 10.22
N PHE A 100 -4.57 -8.70 9.28
CA PHE A 100 -4.35 -8.13 7.96
C PHE A 100 -5.08 -6.79 7.87
N ILE A 101 -4.38 -5.75 7.45
CA ILE A 101 -4.93 -4.39 7.35
C ILE A 101 -5.22 -4.09 5.88
N ALA A 102 -6.51 -4.04 5.51
CA ALA A 102 -6.98 -3.81 4.15
C ALA A 102 -7.91 -2.58 4.06
N ILE A 103 -7.48 -1.47 4.65
CA ILE A 103 -8.27 -0.22 4.72
C ILE A 103 -8.05 0.72 3.52
N GLY A 104 -7.19 0.34 2.59
CA GLY A 104 -6.71 1.14 1.47
C GLY A 104 -5.26 1.58 1.66
N HIS A 105 -4.75 2.25 0.66
CA HIS A 105 -3.40 2.80 0.66
C HIS A 105 -3.49 4.31 0.54
N ASP A 106 -2.62 4.98 1.29
CA ASP A 106 -2.38 6.42 1.20
C ASP A 106 -0.89 6.58 0.88
N PRO A 107 -0.54 7.07 -0.32
CA PRO A 107 0.87 7.20 -0.69
C PRO A 107 1.57 8.22 0.21
N ALA A 108 2.80 7.91 0.64
CA ALA A 108 3.60 8.78 1.50
C ALA A 108 4.19 9.98 0.72
N THR A 109 3.31 10.76 0.09
CA THR A 109 3.66 11.86 -0.83
C THR A 109 3.38 13.25 -0.26
N SER A 110 2.93 13.34 0.98
CA SER A 110 2.56 14.61 1.64
C SER A 110 3.66 15.66 1.64
N LEU A 111 4.94 15.23 1.71
CA LEU A 111 6.12 16.10 1.64
C LEU A 111 6.28 16.81 0.29
N PHE A 112 5.72 16.26 -0.78
CA PHE A 112 5.84 16.77 -2.14
C PHE A 112 4.60 17.52 -2.62
N LYS A 113 3.63 17.70 -1.71
CA LYS A 113 2.41 18.44 -1.99
C LYS A 113 2.77 19.86 -2.46
N ASP A 114 2.08 20.33 -3.50
CA ASP A 114 2.28 21.62 -4.14
C ASP A 114 3.64 21.80 -4.86
N GLN A 115 4.51 20.80 -4.85
CA GLN A 115 5.78 20.77 -5.58
C GLN A 115 5.72 19.85 -6.79
N LEU A 116 5.28 18.60 -6.59
CA LEU A 116 5.14 17.60 -7.65
C LEU A 116 3.68 17.45 -8.05
N LYS A 117 3.45 17.17 -9.34
CA LYS A 117 2.11 16.86 -9.84
C LYS A 117 1.62 15.53 -9.26
N MET A 118 0.40 15.55 -8.73
CA MET A 118 -0.26 14.39 -8.13
C MET A 118 -1.63 14.19 -8.75
N ASP A 119 -2.11 12.94 -8.72
CA ASP A 119 -3.49 12.66 -9.04
C ASP A 119 -4.41 12.97 -7.84
N LYS A 120 -5.72 12.74 -8.01
CA LYS A 120 -6.74 13.02 -6.98
C LYS A 120 -6.57 12.16 -5.71
N GLU A 121 -5.84 11.06 -5.81
CA GLU A 121 -5.58 10.12 -4.72
C GLU A 121 -4.21 10.34 -4.07
N GLY A 122 -3.45 11.34 -4.54
CA GLY A 122 -2.14 11.72 -4.00
C GLY A 122 -0.95 10.96 -4.60
N TYR A 123 -1.14 10.13 -5.63
CA TYR A 123 -0.03 9.45 -6.31
C TYR A 123 0.70 10.40 -7.25
N LEU A 124 2.03 10.29 -7.29
CA LEU A 124 2.87 11.11 -8.16
C LEU A 124 2.64 10.77 -9.64
N ILE A 125 2.46 11.80 -10.47
CA ILE A 125 2.28 11.67 -11.90
C ILE A 125 3.65 11.81 -12.56
N THR A 126 4.02 10.81 -13.39
CA THR A 126 5.22 10.81 -14.21
C THR A 126 4.87 10.88 -15.68
N LYS A 127 5.86 11.09 -16.55
CA LYS A 127 5.68 10.92 -17.98
C LYS A 127 5.27 9.46 -18.31
N PRO A 128 4.55 9.21 -19.40
CA PRO A 128 4.27 7.86 -19.87
C PRO A 128 5.57 7.05 -20.04
N ASP A 129 5.55 5.79 -19.65
CA ASP A 129 6.67 4.85 -19.76
C ASP A 129 8.01 5.32 -19.14
N SER A 130 7.94 6.25 -18.17
CA SER A 130 9.09 6.88 -17.55
C SER A 130 8.84 7.10 -16.05
N THR A 131 9.89 7.35 -15.30
CA THR A 131 9.84 7.75 -13.90
C THR A 131 10.04 9.27 -13.71
N GLU A 132 10.25 10.02 -14.80
CA GLU A 132 10.40 11.47 -14.76
C GLU A 132 9.13 12.18 -14.27
N THR A 133 9.28 13.08 -13.30
CA THR A 133 8.21 13.94 -12.80
C THR A 133 8.08 15.23 -13.61
N ASN A 134 7.27 16.16 -13.15
CA ASN A 134 7.18 17.51 -13.71
C ASN A 134 8.39 18.42 -13.40
N ILE A 135 9.28 18.00 -12.51
CA ILE A 135 10.50 18.74 -12.15
C ILE A 135 11.69 17.97 -12.74
N PRO A 136 12.51 18.63 -13.61
CA PRO A 136 13.72 18.00 -14.16
C PRO A 136 14.67 17.52 -13.05
N GLY A 137 15.22 16.31 -13.21
CA GLY A 137 16.11 15.69 -12.23
C GLY A 137 15.41 15.07 -11.02
N VAL A 138 14.07 15.07 -10.98
CA VAL A 138 13.26 14.40 -9.95
C VAL A 138 12.49 13.27 -10.58
N PHE A 139 12.70 12.07 -10.06
CA PHE A 139 12.13 10.81 -10.54
C PHE A 139 11.25 10.18 -9.46
N ALA A 140 10.18 9.49 -9.86
CA ALA A 140 9.28 8.81 -8.93
C ALA A 140 9.11 7.35 -9.32
N ALA A 141 9.30 6.43 -8.36
CA ALA A 141 9.24 4.99 -8.56
C ALA A 141 8.55 4.29 -7.38
N GLY A 142 8.01 3.09 -7.63
CA GLY A 142 7.37 2.28 -6.61
C GLY A 142 6.00 2.78 -6.16
N ASP A 143 5.62 2.48 -4.93
CA ASP A 143 4.28 2.67 -4.39
C ASP A 143 3.78 4.12 -4.39
N VAL A 144 4.67 5.10 -4.43
CA VAL A 144 4.29 6.53 -4.53
C VAL A 144 3.69 6.90 -5.90
N LYS A 145 3.90 6.06 -6.92
CA LYS A 145 3.42 6.18 -8.30
C LYS A 145 2.50 5.02 -8.70
N ASP A 146 2.85 3.78 -8.28
CA ASP A 146 2.12 2.55 -8.62
C ASP A 146 0.89 2.38 -7.73
N LYS A 147 -0.24 2.90 -8.16
CA LYS A 147 -1.50 2.72 -7.43
C LYS A 147 -2.24 1.42 -7.77
N ILE A 148 -1.76 0.63 -8.72
CA ILE A 148 -2.44 -0.56 -9.24
C ILE A 148 -1.86 -1.83 -8.63
N PHE A 149 -0.58 -2.09 -8.83
CA PHE A 149 0.06 -3.35 -8.48
C PHE A 149 0.64 -3.34 -7.07
N ARG A 150 1.45 -2.33 -6.73
CA ARG A 150 2.09 -2.18 -5.41
C ARG A 150 2.82 -3.45 -4.96
N GLN A 151 3.63 -3.98 -5.87
CA GLN A 151 4.41 -5.18 -5.63
C GLN A 151 5.90 -4.87 -5.55
N ALA A 152 6.64 -5.63 -4.73
CA ALA A 152 8.09 -5.46 -4.60
C ALA A 152 8.82 -5.55 -5.95
N VAL A 153 8.39 -6.45 -6.83
CA VAL A 153 8.97 -6.63 -8.16
C VAL A 153 8.72 -5.43 -9.06
N THR A 154 7.50 -4.88 -9.07
CA THR A 154 7.19 -3.68 -9.87
C THR A 154 7.94 -2.46 -9.33
N ALA A 155 8.04 -2.31 -8.01
CA ALA A 155 8.81 -1.25 -7.38
C ALA A 155 10.30 -1.35 -7.71
N ALA A 156 10.89 -2.55 -7.69
CA ALA A 156 12.28 -2.78 -8.07
C ALA A 156 12.53 -2.44 -9.55
N GLY A 157 11.63 -2.84 -10.46
CA GLY A 157 11.70 -2.50 -11.89
C GLY A 157 11.65 -1.00 -12.14
N MET A 158 10.71 -0.29 -11.50
CA MET A 158 10.63 1.17 -11.56
C MET A 158 11.88 1.84 -10.96
N GLY A 159 12.43 1.29 -9.87
CA GLY A 159 13.68 1.77 -9.28
C GLY A 159 14.87 1.67 -10.23
N CYS A 160 14.98 0.56 -10.96
CA CYS A 160 15.98 0.40 -12.02
C CYS A 160 15.80 1.46 -13.13
N MET A 161 14.57 1.67 -13.61
CA MET A 161 14.28 2.72 -14.61
C MET A 161 14.69 4.11 -14.08
N SER A 162 14.35 4.42 -12.84
CA SER A 162 14.69 5.69 -12.19
C SER A 162 16.19 5.93 -12.12
N ALA A 163 16.97 4.89 -11.82
CA ALA A 163 18.42 4.98 -11.76
C ALA A 163 19.05 5.26 -13.14
N LEU A 164 18.59 4.56 -14.18
CA LEU A 164 19.05 4.77 -15.56
C LEU A 164 18.69 6.15 -16.10
N GLU A 165 17.48 6.62 -15.82
CA GLU A 165 17.03 7.96 -16.20
C GLU A 165 17.81 9.07 -15.46
N ALA A 166 18.14 8.84 -14.17
CA ALA A 166 18.96 9.76 -13.40
C ALA A 166 20.41 9.82 -13.93
N GLU A 167 21.01 8.69 -14.26
CA GLU A 167 22.32 8.63 -14.89
C GLU A 167 22.37 9.41 -16.21
N LYS A 168 21.36 9.18 -17.07
CA LYS A 168 21.21 9.91 -18.33
C LYS A 168 21.09 11.40 -18.10
N TYR A 169 20.22 11.84 -17.20
CA TYR A 169 20.02 13.24 -16.84
C TYR A 169 21.31 13.92 -16.39
N LEU A 170 22.08 13.24 -15.52
CA LEU A 170 23.37 13.77 -15.04
C LEU A 170 24.42 13.86 -16.15
N SER A 171 24.49 12.88 -17.04
CA SER A 171 25.42 12.92 -18.16
C SER A 171 25.11 14.06 -19.15
N GLU A 172 23.84 14.26 -19.46
CA GLU A 172 23.41 15.36 -20.34
C GLU A 172 23.66 16.73 -19.67
N SER A 173 23.45 16.86 -18.36
CA SER A 173 23.73 18.08 -17.61
C SER A 173 25.23 18.41 -17.56
N ASN A 174 26.09 17.41 -17.41
CA ASN A 174 27.54 17.60 -17.44
C ASN A 174 28.06 18.00 -18.83
N TYR A 175 27.46 17.48 -19.90
CA TYR A 175 27.79 17.93 -21.27
C TYR A 175 27.43 19.40 -21.51
N CYS A 176 26.33 19.87 -20.94
CA CYS A 176 25.93 21.27 -21.02
C CYS A 176 26.92 22.20 -20.31
N LEU A 177 27.49 21.78 -19.17
CA LEU A 177 28.52 22.54 -18.45
C LEU A 177 29.86 22.61 -19.20
N LEU A 178 30.23 21.56 -19.92
CA LEU A 178 31.43 21.53 -20.76
C LEU A 178 31.30 22.46 -22.00
N TYR A 179 30.08 22.63 -22.54
CA TYR A 179 29.84 23.51 -23.69
C TYR A 179 29.73 25.00 -23.31
N THR A 180 29.49 25.30 -22.05
CA THR A 180 29.40 26.69 -21.54
C THR A 180 30.70 27.24 -20.94
N SER A 181 31.76 26.41 -20.87
CA SER A 181 33.10 26.90 -20.52
C SER A 181 33.68 27.65 -21.73
N PRO A 182 34.11 28.91 -21.59
CA PRO A 182 34.80 29.62 -22.69
C PRO A 182 36.02 28.79 -23.12
N SER A 183 36.15 28.63 -24.44
CA SER A 183 37.33 27.99 -25.00
C SER A 183 38.56 28.79 -24.63
N PRO A 184 39.70 28.16 -24.25
CA PRO A 184 40.96 28.91 -24.01
C PRO A 184 41.46 29.70 -25.23
N ARG A 185 40.80 29.59 -26.39
CA ARG A 185 41.09 30.37 -27.60
C ARG A 185 40.34 31.69 -27.70
N ASP A 186 39.34 31.92 -26.85
CA ASP A 186 38.52 33.12 -26.89
C ASP A 186 39.15 34.26 -26.08
N ASP A 187 40.19 33.98 -25.31
CA ASP A 187 40.96 34.97 -24.53
C ASP A 187 42.20 35.52 -25.27
N ALA A 188 42.38 35.18 -26.55
CA ALA A 188 43.54 35.61 -27.36
C ALA A 188 43.15 36.69 -28.42
N THR A 189 42.66 37.87 -27.95
CA THR A 189 42.61 39.12 -28.74
C THR A 189 42.96 40.28 -27.89
#